data_0fa7585784c24fb4636cf412d76608f0
#
_entry.id   0fa7585784c24fb4636cf412d76608f0
#
_cell.length_a   1.000
_cell.length_b   1.000
_cell.length_c   1.000
_cell.angle_alpha   90.00
_cell.angle_beta   90.00
_cell.angle_gamma   90.00
#
_symmetry.space_group_name_H-M   'P 1'
#
loop_
_entity.id
_entity.type
_entity.pdbx_description
1 polymer ?
#
loop_
_entity_poly.entity_id
_entity_poly.type
_entity_poly.pdbx_seq_one_letter_code
_entity_poly.pdbx_strand_id
1 'polypeptide(L)'
;MDTIREKFALVQESEPFAIAMDIDAAGLPFLQGLTPPAGSKSVEELKQIVSWAQRPFLLKGIMTARGAEKALEAGASGIVVSNHGGRVLDHCPATAEVLPDIVDAVGGKMTILVDGAIRSGMDMFKALALGADAVLIGRPFVTTVYGGGEEGVQLYVQKLKAELADTMRMCGAHSLADIDRSMLYGF
;
A
#
# COMPACT_ATOMS: atom_id res chain seq x y z
N MET A 1 -10.87 18.46 -10.11
CA MET A 1 -11.06 18.64 -8.65
C MET A 1 -12.50 18.39 -8.25
N ASP A 2 -13.51 18.92 -8.97
CA ASP A 2 -14.93 18.73 -8.61
C ASP A 2 -15.36 17.27 -8.50
N THR A 3 -15.00 16.44 -9.46
CA THR A 3 -15.28 14.99 -9.43
C THR A 3 -14.71 14.30 -8.17
N ILE A 4 -13.53 14.70 -7.71
CA ILE A 4 -12.94 14.16 -6.48
C ILE A 4 -13.80 14.58 -5.29
N ARG A 5 -14.19 15.84 -5.23
CA ARG A 5 -15.03 16.37 -4.15
C ARG A 5 -16.40 15.69 -4.09
N GLU A 6 -17.04 15.45 -5.24
CA GLU A 6 -18.28 14.68 -5.32
C GLU A 6 -18.11 13.24 -4.80
N LYS A 7 -17.00 12.56 -5.18
CA LYS A 7 -16.70 11.22 -4.68
C LYS A 7 -16.48 11.20 -3.18
N PHE A 8 -15.82 12.22 -2.60
CA PHE A 8 -15.66 12.32 -1.16
C PHE A 8 -17.01 12.49 -0.44
N ALA A 9 -17.95 13.25 -0.99
CA ALA A 9 -19.28 13.39 -0.41
C ALA A 9 -19.99 12.03 -0.29
N LEU A 10 -19.92 11.21 -1.36
CA LEU A 10 -20.50 9.86 -1.34
C LEU A 10 -19.79 8.93 -0.34
N VAL A 11 -18.46 9.01 -0.26
CA VAL A 11 -17.68 8.17 0.66
C VAL A 11 -17.97 8.53 2.12
N GLN A 12 -18.18 9.80 2.43
CA GLN A 12 -18.50 10.25 3.79
C GLN A 12 -19.81 9.65 4.32
N GLU A 13 -20.77 9.36 3.47
CA GLU A 13 -22.04 8.71 3.87
C GLU A 13 -21.83 7.32 4.50
N SER A 14 -20.73 6.63 4.14
CA SER A 14 -20.37 5.32 4.69
C SER A 14 -19.53 5.36 5.97
N GLU A 15 -19.22 6.55 6.47
CA GLU A 15 -18.37 6.80 7.65
C GLU A 15 -17.07 5.96 7.67
N PRO A 16 -16.23 5.98 6.61
CA PRO A 16 -15.06 5.14 6.54
C PRO A 16 -14.05 5.50 7.62
N PHE A 17 -13.32 4.49 8.11
CA PHE A 17 -12.19 4.70 9.03
C PHE A 17 -11.07 5.52 8.38
N ALA A 18 -10.75 5.24 7.12
CA ALA A 18 -9.73 5.91 6.33
C ALA A 18 -10.12 5.91 4.84
N ILE A 19 -9.50 6.81 4.07
CA ILE A 19 -9.70 6.92 2.63
C ILE A 19 -8.35 6.76 1.95
N ALA A 20 -8.30 6.00 0.85
CA ALA A 20 -7.11 5.88 0.02
C ALA A 20 -7.38 6.35 -1.40
N MET A 21 -6.37 6.98 -2.03
CA MET A 21 -6.42 7.39 -3.42
C MET A 21 -5.19 6.89 -4.17
N ASP A 22 -5.43 6.19 -5.29
CA ASP A 22 -4.37 5.88 -6.24
C ASP A 22 -3.93 7.12 -7.00
N ILE A 23 -2.63 7.39 -7.04
CA ILE A 23 -2.04 8.49 -7.82
C ILE A 23 -1.29 8.00 -9.06
N ASP A 24 -1.02 6.70 -9.16
CA ASP A 24 -0.36 6.06 -10.28
C ASP A 24 -1.35 5.56 -11.36
N ALA A 25 -2.64 5.58 -11.07
CA ALA A 25 -3.69 5.05 -11.94
C ALA A 25 -3.72 5.70 -13.35
N ALA A 26 -3.19 6.92 -13.48
CA ALA A 26 -3.04 7.60 -14.78
C ALA A 26 -2.22 6.79 -15.80
N GLY A 27 -1.33 5.92 -15.34
CA GLY A 27 -0.56 5.00 -16.18
C GLY A 27 -1.33 3.77 -16.66
N LEU A 28 -2.53 3.50 -16.13
CA LEU A 28 -3.31 2.33 -16.52
C LEU A 28 -3.96 2.52 -17.90
N PRO A 29 -3.75 1.61 -18.86
CA PRO A 29 -4.23 1.77 -20.25
C PRO A 29 -5.73 1.99 -20.36
N PHE A 30 -6.54 1.36 -19.49
CA PHE A 30 -7.99 1.48 -19.51
C PHE A 30 -8.53 2.79 -18.93
N LEU A 31 -7.68 3.61 -18.31
CA LEU A 31 -8.03 4.95 -17.83
C LEU A 31 -7.64 6.06 -18.82
N GLN A 32 -6.93 5.70 -19.88
CA GLN A 32 -6.61 6.64 -20.96
C GLN A 32 -7.88 7.03 -21.69
N GLY A 33 -8.09 8.31 -21.92
CA GLY A 33 -9.26 8.83 -22.64
C GLY A 33 -10.54 8.97 -21.80
N LEU A 34 -10.50 8.74 -20.50
CA LEU A 34 -11.65 9.06 -19.63
C LEU A 34 -11.87 10.57 -19.50
N THR A 35 -13.10 10.95 -19.25
CA THR A 35 -13.48 12.35 -18.96
C THR A 35 -14.08 12.42 -17.55
N PRO A 36 -13.51 13.18 -16.61
CA PRO A 36 -12.25 13.91 -16.73
C PRO A 36 -11.03 12.96 -16.82
N PRO A 37 -9.93 13.40 -17.45
CA PRO A 37 -8.74 12.55 -17.59
C PRO A 37 -8.11 12.30 -16.22
N ALA A 38 -7.59 11.09 -16.01
CA ALA A 38 -6.67 10.81 -14.92
C ALA A 38 -5.36 11.60 -15.16
N GLY A 39 -4.80 12.19 -14.10
CA GLY A 39 -3.60 13.02 -14.22
C GLY A 39 -2.85 13.17 -12.90
N SER A 40 -1.61 13.65 -13.00
CA SER A 40 -0.79 13.99 -11.84
C SER A 40 -1.46 15.06 -10.97
N LYS A 41 -1.07 15.09 -9.69
CA LYS A 41 -1.49 16.13 -8.73
C LYS A 41 -0.26 16.83 -8.18
N SER A 42 -0.34 18.15 -8.05
CA SER A 42 0.65 18.91 -7.29
C SER A 42 0.50 18.66 -5.79
N VAL A 43 1.51 19.03 -5.00
CA VAL A 43 1.44 18.94 -3.54
C VAL A 43 0.30 19.79 -2.99
N GLU A 44 0.07 20.98 -3.57
CA GLU A 44 -1.00 21.89 -3.19
C GLU A 44 -2.39 21.29 -3.47
N GLU A 45 -2.57 20.63 -4.61
CA GLU A 45 -3.80 19.90 -4.92
C GLU A 45 -3.99 18.72 -3.96
N LEU A 46 -2.93 18.00 -3.60
CA LEU A 46 -2.98 16.93 -2.63
C LEU A 46 -3.33 17.43 -1.23
N LYS A 47 -2.77 18.56 -0.77
CA LYS A 47 -3.14 19.23 0.50
C LYS A 47 -4.65 19.54 0.52
N GLN A 48 -5.17 20.05 -0.59
CA GLN A 48 -6.59 20.33 -0.70
C GLN A 48 -7.44 19.06 -0.65
N ILE A 49 -7.03 17.99 -1.35
CA ILE A 49 -7.71 16.69 -1.33
C ILE A 49 -7.70 16.10 0.07
N VAL A 50 -6.55 16.11 0.75
CA VAL A 50 -6.42 15.63 2.13
C VAL A 50 -7.37 16.39 3.07
N SER A 51 -7.49 17.73 2.91
CA SER A 51 -8.39 18.54 3.74
C SER A 51 -9.87 18.17 3.55
N TRP A 52 -10.26 17.70 2.36
CA TRP A 52 -11.64 17.25 2.10
C TRP A 52 -11.94 15.87 2.69
N ALA A 53 -10.91 15.04 2.88
CA ALA A 53 -11.10 13.67 3.37
C ALA A 53 -11.70 13.64 4.78
N GLN A 54 -11.36 14.59 5.66
CA GLN A 54 -11.81 14.66 7.07
C GLN A 54 -11.60 13.35 7.85
N ARG A 55 -10.75 12.48 7.34
CA ARG A 55 -10.40 11.14 7.84
C ARG A 55 -8.92 10.89 7.52
N PRO A 56 -8.27 9.91 8.17
CA PRO A 56 -6.94 9.48 7.74
C PRO A 56 -6.92 9.21 6.23
N PHE A 57 -5.96 9.83 5.54
CA PHE A 57 -5.89 9.77 4.08
C PHE A 57 -4.57 9.14 3.63
N LEU A 58 -4.66 8.14 2.75
CA LEU A 58 -3.51 7.42 2.23
C LEU A 58 -3.34 7.68 0.73
N LEU A 59 -2.08 7.86 0.31
CA LEU A 59 -1.71 7.95 -1.09
C LEU A 59 -1.08 6.64 -1.56
N LYS A 60 -1.67 6.01 -2.57
CA LYS A 60 -1.17 4.76 -3.14
C LYS A 60 -0.47 5.02 -4.49
N GLY A 61 0.60 4.26 -4.76
CA GLY A 61 1.41 4.39 -5.97
C GLY A 61 2.73 5.15 -5.71
N ILE A 62 3.21 5.15 -4.49
CA ILE A 62 4.46 5.78 -4.11
C ILE A 62 5.61 4.78 -4.31
N MET A 63 6.60 5.17 -5.13
CA MET A 63 7.75 4.33 -5.50
C MET A 63 9.10 5.00 -5.23
N THR A 64 9.14 6.16 -4.59
CA THR A 64 10.39 6.88 -4.30
C THR A 64 10.32 7.58 -2.94
N ALA A 65 11.49 7.72 -2.28
CA ALA A 65 11.63 8.50 -1.05
C ALA A 65 11.08 9.94 -1.22
N ARG A 66 11.44 10.60 -2.33
CA ARG A 66 10.93 11.95 -2.65
C ARG A 66 9.41 11.99 -2.82
N GLY A 67 8.82 10.93 -3.37
CA GLY A 67 7.35 10.80 -3.47
C GLY A 67 6.70 10.68 -2.09
N ALA A 68 7.32 9.92 -1.20
CA ALA A 68 6.86 9.75 0.18
C ALA A 68 6.98 11.06 0.99
N GLU A 69 8.08 11.79 0.84
CA GLU A 69 8.26 13.13 1.45
C GLU A 69 7.18 14.12 0.99
N LYS A 70 6.84 14.12 -0.31
CA LYS A 70 5.74 14.94 -0.84
C LYS A 70 4.37 14.54 -0.30
N ALA A 71 4.13 13.24 -0.11
CA ALA A 71 2.92 12.74 0.51
C ALA A 71 2.80 13.22 1.97
N LEU A 72 3.91 13.17 2.73
CA LEU A 72 4.01 13.70 4.08
C LEU A 72 3.77 15.22 4.09
N GLU A 73 4.41 15.97 3.19
CA GLU A 73 4.20 17.42 3.04
C GLU A 73 2.75 17.77 2.72
N ALA A 74 2.07 16.94 1.94
CA ALA A 74 0.65 17.10 1.62
C ALA A 74 -0.28 16.81 2.80
N GLY A 75 0.23 16.27 3.91
CA GLY A 75 -0.54 15.92 5.10
C GLY A 75 -1.20 14.53 5.02
N ALA A 76 -0.72 13.64 4.15
CA ALA A 76 -1.20 12.26 4.12
C ALA A 76 -0.85 11.56 5.43
N SER A 77 -1.80 10.77 5.95
CA SER A 77 -1.62 9.96 7.17
C SER A 77 -0.83 8.67 6.91
N GLY A 78 -0.73 8.28 5.64
CA GLY A 78 0.01 7.10 5.22
C GLY A 78 0.17 7.02 3.71
N ILE A 79 0.98 6.06 3.31
CA ILE A 79 1.23 5.73 1.91
C ILE A 79 1.12 4.23 1.66
N VAL A 80 0.85 3.87 0.42
CA VAL A 80 1.04 2.51 -0.08
C VAL A 80 2.19 2.53 -1.08
N VAL A 81 3.29 1.88 -0.74
CA VAL A 81 4.39 1.62 -1.65
C VAL A 81 3.91 0.58 -2.67
N SER A 82 3.74 1.02 -3.90
CA SER A 82 3.05 0.23 -4.93
C SER A 82 3.46 0.68 -6.33
N ASN A 83 3.76 -0.28 -7.19
CA ASN A 83 3.87 -0.10 -8.64
C ASN A 83 2.66 -0.69 -9.39
N HIS A 84 1.52 -0.82 -8.68
CA HIS A 84 0.27 -1.39 -9.20
C HIS A 84 0.44 -2.82 -9.75
N GLY A 85 1.36 -3.59 -9.18
CA GLY A 85 1.70 -4.93 -9.63
C GLY A 85 2.40 -4.95 -10.99
N GLY A 86 3.18 -3.92 -11.32
CA GLY A 86 3.93 -3.76 -12.57
C GLY A 86 3.08 -3.34 -13.76
N ARG A 87 1.87 -2.80 -13.54
CA ARG A 87 0.91 -2.53 -14.62
C ARG A 87 0.88 -1.08 -15.11
N VAL A 88 1.49 -0.15 -14.39
CA VAL A 88 1.39 1.29 -14.69
C VAL A 88 2.60 1.84 -15.45
N LEU A 89 3.80 1.38 -15.12
CA LEU A 89 5.03 1.79 -15.78
C LEU A 89 5.96 0.57 -15.86
N ASP A 90 6.45 0.29 -17.06
CA ASP A 90 7.43 -0.78 -17.26
C ASP A 90 8.82 -0.37 -16.72
N HIS A 91 9.67 -1.35 -16.46
CA HIS A 91 11.01 -1.16 -15.90
C HIS A 91 11.05 -0.47 -14.51
N CYS A 92 9.93 -0.44 -13.79
CA CYS A 92 9.95 -0.03 -12.39
C CYS A 92 10.65 -1.09 -11.52
N PRO A 93 11.39 -0.68 -10.48
CA PRO A 93 11.92 -1.61 -9.49
C PRO A 93 10.77 -2.31 -8.75
N ALA A 94 11.08 -3.42 -8.08
CA ALA A 94 10.13 -4.05 -7.18
C ALA A 94 9.87 -3.15 -5.95
N THR A 95 8.67 -3.26 -5.38
CA THR A 95 8.31 -2.48 -4.19
C THR A 95 9.20 -2.79 -2.99
N ALA A 96 9.67 -4.04 -2.86
CA ALA A 96 10.61 -4.43 -1.83
C ALA A 96 12.00 -3.79 -1.98
N GLU A 97 12.43 -3.44 -3.21
CA GLU A 97 13.72 -2.78 -3.46
C GLU A 97 13.71 -1.32 -3.03
N VAL A 98 12.60 -0.63 -3.20
CA VAL A 98 12.47 0.80 -2.87
C VAL A 98 11.96 1.07 -1.46
N LEU A 99 11.37 0.05 -0.81
CA LEU A 99 10.78 0.19 0.51
C LEU A 99 11.77 0.68 1.58
N PRO A 100 13.02 0.18 1.66
CA PRO A 100 13.97 0.66 2.66
C PRO A 100 14.26 2.16 2.58
N ASP A 101 14.50 2.68 1.38
CA ASP A 101 14.79 4.11 1.17
C ASP A 101 13.57 4.99 1.54
N ILE A 102 12.36 4.48 1.28
CA ILE A 102 11.12 5.16 1.65
C ILE A 102 10.95 5.18 3.17
N VAL A 103 11.21 4.04 3.82
CA VAL A 103 11.14 3.94 5.29
C VAL A 103 12.17 4.87 5.95
N ASP A 104 13.40 4.93 5.44
CA ASP A 104 14.45 5.81 5.95
C ASP A 104 14.04 7.30 5.83
N ALA A 105 13.30 7.67 4.79
CA ALA A 105 12.84 9.05 4.58
C ALA A 105 11.69 9.47 5.49
N VAL A 106 10.68 8.62 5.64
CA VAL A 106 9.40 8.99 6.28
C VAL A 106 8.92 8.04 7.39
N GLY A 107 9.67 6.99 7.69
CA GLY A 107 9.30 6.02 8.73
C GLY A 107 9.09 6.68 10.09
N GLY A 108 8.10 6.21 10.84
CA GLY A 108 7.68 6.78 12.12
C GLY A 108 6.94 8.13 12.03
N LYS A 109 6.82 8.73 10.82
CA LYS A 109 6.09 10.00 10.61
C LYS A 109 4.72 9.77 9.97
N MET A 110 4.52 8.64 9.32
CA MET A 110 3.27 8.23 8.68
C MET A 110 3.22 6.71 8.56
N THR A 111 2.02 6.16 8.35
CA THR A 111 1.84 4.73 8.09
C THR A 111 2.36 4.35 6.71
N ILE A 112 3.17 3.29 6.64
CA ILE A 112 3.73 2.76 5.40
C ILE A 112 3.15 1.37 5.13
N LEU A 113 2.28 1.28 4.14
CA LEU A 113 1.80 0.00 3.62
C LEU A 113 2.58 -0.37 2.36
N VAL A 114 2.67 -1.64 2.04
CA VAL A 114 3.29 -2.11 0.80
C VAL A 114 2.44 -3.17 0.12
N ASP A 115 2.39 -3.14 -1.19
CA ASP A 115 1.84 -4.20 -2.00
C ASP A 115 2.85 -4.70 -3.06
N GLY A 116 2.42 -5.67 -3.86
CA GLY A 116 3.23 -6.24 -4.94
C GLY A 116 3.89 -7.55 -4.52
N ALA A 117 3.54 -8.61 -5.23
CA ALA A 117 4.07 -9.97 -5.10
C ALA A 117 3.91 -10.66 -3.73
N ILE A 118 3.21 -10.10 -2.77
CA ILE A 118 2.92 -10.74 -1.48
C ILE A 118 1.98 -11.94 -1.72
N ARG A 119 2.43 -13.16 -1.40
CA ARG A 119 1.70 -14.41 -1.61
C ARG A 119 1.75 -15.37 -0.43
N SER A 120 2.69 -15.17 0.49
CA SER A 120 2.96 -16.05 1.62
C SER A 120 3.18 -15.25 2.90
N GLY A 121 3.10 -15.94 4.05
CA GLY A 121 3.47 -15.36 5.34
C GLY A 121 4.95 -14.95 5.41
N MET A 122 5.81 -15.64 4.65
CA MET A 122 7.22 -15.28 4.54
C MET A 122 7.40 -13.94 3.77
N ASP A 123 6.61 -13.68 2.71
CA ASP A 123 6.65 -12.39 2.02
C ASP A 123 6.16 -11.27 2.94
N MET A 124 5.12 -11.55 3.76
CA MET A 124 4.65 -10.61 4.79
C MET A 124 5.76 -10.30 5.79
N PHE A 125 6.43 -11.33 6.31
CA PHE A 125 7.55 -11.16 7.25
C PHE A 125 8.66 -10.27 6.65
N LYS A 126 9.08 -10.54 5.41
CA LYS A 126 10.11 -9.73 4.72
C LYS A 126 9.69 -8.27 4.56
N ALA A 127 8.45 -8.02 4.18
CA ALA A 127 7.93 -6.66 4.03
C ALA A 127 7.92 -5.89 5.37
N LEU A 128 7.49 -6.54 6.46
CA LEU A 128 7.54 -5.98 7.81
C LEU A 128 8.97 -5.73 8.26
N ALA A 129 9.88 -6.68 8.03
CA ALA A 129 11.29 -6.54 8.36
C ALA A 129 11.98 -5.39 7.60
N LEU A 130 11.54 -5.10 6.37
CA LEU A 130 12.00 -3.94 5.59
C LEU A 130 11.39 -2.60 6.07
N GLY A 131 10.50 -2.64 7.05
CA GLY A 131 9.94 -1.47 7.72
C GLY A 131 8.55 -1.04 7.28
N ALA A 132 7.80 -1.90 6.58
CA ALA A 132 6.37 -1.64 6.37
C ALA A 132 5.57 -1.90 7.66
N ASP A 133 4.54 -1.10 7.91
CA ASP A 133 3.60 -1.32 9.03
C ASP A 133 2.60 -2.43 8.71
N ALA A 134 2.24 -2.61 7.43
CA ALA A 134 1.36 -3.67 6.97
C ALA A 134 1.50 -3.93 5.46
N VAL A 135 0.87 -5.01 4.99
CA VAL A 135 0.89 -5.43 3.59
C VAL A 135 -0.51 -5.44 2.99
N LEU A 136 -0.60 -5.22 1.69
CA LEU A 136 -1.84 -5.39 0.91
C LEU A 136 -1.66 -6.56 -0.07
N ILE A 137 -2.70 -7.38 -0.20
CA ILE A 137 -2.72 -8.53 -1.08
C ILE A 137 -3.95 -8.44 -1.99
N GLY A 138 -3.74 -8.36 -3.28
CA GLY A 138 -4.82 -8.25 -4.28
C GLY A 138 -5.11 -9.59 -4.96
N ARG A 139 -4.42 -9.87 -6.06
CA ARG A 139 -4.69 -11.02 -6.96
C ARG A 139 -4.81 -12.39 -6.28
N PRO A 140 -3.99 -12.76 -5.28
CA PRO A 140 -4.19 -14.02 -4.58
C PRO A 140 -5.57 -14.16 -3.95
N PHE A 141 -6.11 -13.09 -3.34
CA PHE A 141 -7.48 -13.12 -2.81
C PHE A 141 -8.54 -13.24 -3.91
N VAL A 142 -8.34 -12.59 -5.06
CA VAL A 142 -9.23 -12.79 -6.22
C VAL A 142 -9.27 -14.26 -6.61
N THR A 143 -8.11 -14.92 -6.71
CA THR A 143 -8.02 -16.35 -7.02
C THR A 143 -8.77 -17.19 -5.98
N THR A 144 -8.64 -16.90 -4.69
CA THR A 144 -9.31 -17.67 -3.64
C THR A 144 -10.83 -17.47 -3.63
N VAL A 145 -11.30 -16.24 -3.93
CA VAL A 145 -12.74 -15.96 -4.08
C VAL A 145 -13.33 -16.77 -5.23
N TYR A 146 -12.70 -16.74 -6.40
CA TYR A 146 -13.21 -17.48 -7.57
C TYR A 146 -13.05 -18.99 -7.43
N GLY A 147 -12.01 -19.46 -6.74
CA GLY A 147 -11.73 -20.89 -6.57
C GLY A 147 -12.48 -21.56 -5.43
N GLY A 148 -12.88 -20.83 -4.38
CA GLY A 148 -13.44 -21.41 -3.16
C GLY A 148 -14.35 -20.48 -2.36
N GLY A 149 -14.76 -19.35 -2.92
CA GLY A 149 -15.66 -18.41 -2.25
C GLY A 149 -15.14 -17.99 -0.86
N GLU A 150 -16.04 -17.91 0.09
CA GLU A 150 -15.72 -17.53 1.48
C GLU A 150 -14.74 -18.53 2.13
N GLU A 151 -14.97 -19.83 1.96
CA GLU A 151 -14.10 -20.88 2.50
C GLU A 151 -12.68 -20.78 1.94
N GLY A 152 -12.54 -20.53 0.63
CA GLY A 152 -11.24 -20.30 -0.01
C GLY A 152 -10.48 -19.12 0.59
N VAL A 153 -11.19 -18.02 0.87
CA VAL A 153 -10.61 -16.85 1.53
C VAL A 153 -10.17 -17.18 2.96
N GLN A 154 -11.03 -17.86 3.74
CA GLN A 154 -10.71 -18.26 5.10
C GLN A 154 -9.47 -19.16 5.16
N LEU A 155 -9.39 -20.16 4.30
CA LEU A 155 -8.23 -21.07 4.20
C LEU A 155 -6.95 -20.30 3.85
N TYR A 156 -7.02 -19.35 2.90
CA TYR A 156 -5.85 -18.56 2.54
C TYR A 156 -5.38 -17.65 3.66
N VAL A 157 -6.29 -17.00 4.38
CA VAL A 157 -5.95 -16.19 5.56
C VAL A 157 -5.29 -17.04 6.65
N GLN A 158 -5.84 -18.24 6.93
CA GLN A 158 -5.26 -19.15 7.90
C GLN A 158 -3.85 -19.61 7.49
N LYS A 159 -3.65 -19.92 6.19
CA LYS A 159 -2.34 -20.27 5.64
C LYS A 159 -1.35 -19.12 5.83
N LEU A 160 -1.69 -17.91 5.44
CA LEU A 160 -0.82 -16.71 5.59
C LEU A 160 -0.43 -16.50 7.05
N LYS A 161 -1.40 -16.61 7.97
CA LYS A 161 -1.17 -16.46 9.40
C LYS A 161 -0.23 -17.54 9.95
N ALA A 162 -0.43 -18.79 9.55
CA ALA A 162 0.41 -19.90 9.98
C ALA A 162 1.84 -19.76 9.48
N GLU A 163 2.03 -19.42 8.21
CA GLU A 163 3.36 -19.20 7.61
C GLU A 163 4.10 -18.01 8.24
N LEU A 164 3.40 -16.91 8.52
CA LEU A 164 3.99 -15.76 9.21
C LEU A 164 4.44 -16.15 10.63
N ALA A 165 3.57 -16.80 11.40
CA ALA A 165 3.87 -17.23 12.75
C ALA A 165 5.04 -18.25 12.79
N ASP A 166 5.14 -19.12 11.80
CA ASP A 166 6.24 -20.07 11.67
C ASP A 166 7.57 -19.36 11.35
N THR A 167 7.53 -18.43 10.39
CA THR A 167 8.71 -17.61 10.04
C THR A 167 9.17 -16.79 11.25
N MET A 168 8.27 -16.17 11.99
CA MET A 168 8.58 -15.43 13.21
C MET A 168 9.28 -16.31 14.24
N ARG A 169 8.76 -17.52 14.51
CA ARG A 169 9.40 -18.47 15.44
C ARG A 169 10.81 -18.85 15.01
N MET A 170 11.02 -19.11 13.72
CA MET A 170 12.32 -19.48 13.18
C MET A 170 13.33 -18.33 13.23
N CYS A 171 12.86 -17.07 13.14
CA CYS A 171 13.70 -15.88 13.24
C CYS A 171 13.81 -15.32 14.68
N GLY A 172 13.15 -15.92 15.67
CA GLY A 172 13.18 -15.49 17.06
C GLY A 172 12.31 -14.28 17.39
N ALA A 173 11.37 -13.91 16.52
CA ALA A 173 10.40 -12.84 16.77
C ALA A 173 9.20 -13.38 17.57
N HIS A 174 8.91 -12.80 18.73
CA HIS A 174 7.79 -13.17 19.60
C HIS A 174 6.53 -12.34 19.33
N SER A 175 6.71 -11.17 18.76
CA SER A 175 5.65 -10.24 18.35
C SER A 175 5.98 -9.60 16.99
N LEU A 176 4.99 -8.96 16.35
CA LEU A 176 5.24 -8.21 15.12
C LEU A 176 6.23 -7.05 15.33
N ALA A 177 6.30 -6.49 16.53
CA ALA A 177 7.21 -5.42 16.87
C ALA A 177 8.68 -5.86 16.99
N ASP A 178 8.93 -7.17 17.11
CA ASP A 178 10.29 -7.72 17.16
C ASP A 178 10.88 -7.94 15.77
N ILE A 179 10.05 -7.85 14.73
CA ILE A 179 10.49 -8.05 13.36
C ILE A 179 11.28 -6.83 12.90
N ASP A 180 12.54 -7.02 12.57
CA ASP A 180 13.41 -5.96 12.09
C ASP A 180 14.32 -6.41 10.93
N ARG A 181 15.01 -5.43 10.34
CA ARG A 181 15.83 -5.61 9.15
C ARG A 181 17.04 -6.56 9.37
N SER A 182 17.51 -6.70 10.60
CA SER A 182 18.65 -7.61 10.91
C SER A 182 18.31 -9.09 10.71
N MET A 183 16.99 -9.42 10.65
CA MET A 183 16.50 -10.77 10.36
C MET A 183 16.54 -11.12 8.88
N LEU A 184 16.95 -10.19 8.00
CA LEU A 184 17.09 -10.41 6.57
C LEU A 184 18.57 -10.51 6.18
N TYR A 185 18.89 -11.47 5.32
CA TYR A 185 20.24 -11.58 4.77
C TYR A 185 20.37 -10.71 3.50
N GLY A 186 21.39 -9.84 3.47
CA GLY A 186 21.71 -9.02 2.29
C GLY A 186 20.93 -7.71 2.14
N PHE A 187 20.30 -7.24 3.23
CA PHE A 187 19.55 -5.97 3.25
C PHE A 187 20.07 -5.01 4.32
#